data_aee0b1270fa63bd52f69a7205332ebfe
#
_entry.id   aee0b1270fa63bd52f69a7205332ebfe
#
_cell.length_a   1.000
_cell.length_b   1.000
_cell.length_c   1.000
_cell.angle_alpha   90.00
_cell.angle_beta   90.00
_cell.angle_gamma   90.00
#
_symmetry.space_group_name_H-M   'P 1'
#
loop_
_entity.id
_entity.type
_entity.pdbx_description
1 polymer ?
#
loop_
_entity_poly.entity_id
_entity_poly.type
_entity_poly.pdbx_seq_one_letter_code
_entity_poly.pdbx_strand_id
1 'polypeptide(L)'
;MKKTGILMPVSALPSTTGVGELGRASYQWIDIMKENGLKIWQILPLNPVGYGNSPYQPYSSCAGDELYISLDLLFEAGLLDKKPDTFRENAKRVDYTAVRAFKESYLREAFEKFASKDGQKDPAYVDFMSQDWVYTYGVFRALKLDNNGDCWNDWKADYKNWSGEKSALSENVEKEAEYQCFIQYIFYTQWMDVKKYANEAGIEVMGDVPFYVGLDSVDVWSGKDNFLLDTDGRPIFIAGVPPDYFSATGQRWGNPIYDWDYSKKNKYKFWVDRIGYSNKLFDIIRIDHFRAFDTFWKIPASCPTAIDGEWIEAPGYEVIDTLNKELPGVNLVAEDLGELRPEVLELKDHYHLKGMRILLFSIDTKGKYAKDISNDIENVIFYTGTHDNDTLMQWYESLTVAAKRKVREFLKKQGIKAGNIKDRLLNYVLNSKAEYAIIPLADIIGLGKEGHINTPGTVGSPNWEWHMVDFNKAKEELARYKNLIINR
;
A
#
# COMPACT_ATOMS: atom_id res chain seq x y z
N MET A 1 -16.27 -14.95 11.96
CA MET A 1 -15.19 -15.94 12.23
C MET A 1 -13.90 -15.17 12.38
N LYS A 2 -13.14 -15.41 13.43
CA LYS A 2 -11.88 -14.73 13.68
C LYS A 2 -10.82 -15.16 12.67
N LYS A 3 -10.01 -14.22 12.18
CA LYS A 3 -8.92 -14.47 11.23
C LYS A 3 -7.61 -13.91 11.76
N THR A 4 -6.54 -14.65 11.55
CA THR A 4 -5.17 -14.14 11.78
C THR A 4 -4.50 -13.87 10.44
N GLY A 5 -3.81 -12.75 10.33
CA GLY A 5 -3.09 -12.33 9.15
C GLY A 5 -1.66 -11.88 9.45
N ILE A 6 -0.91 -11.73 8.38
CA ILE A 6 0.45 -11.16 8.41
C ILE A 6 0.50 -9.95 7.49
N LEU A 7 1.08 -8.85 7.99
CA LEU A 7 1.51 -7.72 7.16
C LEU A 7 2.92 -8.02 6.64
N MET A 8 3.02 -8.18 5.33
CA MET A 8 4.27 -8.44 4.62
C MET A 8 4.24 -7.79 3.24
N PRO A 9 5.00 -6.72 3.00
CA PRO A 9 5.09 -6.10 1.68
C PRO A 9 5.63 -7.07 0.64
N VAL A 10 5.11 -7.01 -0.59
CA VAL A 10 5.64 -7.83 -1.70
C VAL A 10 7.11 -7.52 -1.92
N SER A 11 7.52 -6.25 -1.87
CA SER A 11 8.92 -5.82 -2.01
C SER A 11 9.88 -6.51 -1.03
N ALA A 12 9.38 -6.94 0.13
CA ALA A 12 10.19 -7.53 1.19
C ALA A 12 10.35 -9.06 1.08
N LEU A 13 9.66 -9.73 0.14
CA LEU A 13 9.82 -11.17 -0.10
C LEU A 13 11.24 -11.52 -0.57
N PRO A 14 11.80 -12.68 -0.19
CA PRO A 14 13.09 -13.14 -0.70
C PRO A 14 13.13 -13.18 -2.23
N SER A 15 14.26 -12.79 -2.82
CA SER A 15 14.40 -12.73 -4.28
C SER A 15 15.84 -12.87 -4.71
N THR A 16 16.06 -13.31 -5.93
CA THR A 16 17.37 -13.31 -6.60
C THR A 16 17.70 -11.98 -7.26
N THR A 17 16.75 -11.05 -7.32
CA THR A 17 16.92 -9.74 -7.97
C THR A 17 17.04 -8.56 -6.99
N GLY A 18 16.95 -8.83 -5.68
CA GLY A 18 17.10 -7.82 -4.63
C GLY A 18 15.83 -7.01 -4.30
N VAL A 19 14.68 -7.43 -4.83
CA VAL A 19 13.34 -6.96 -4.49
C VAL A 19 12.37 -8.12 -4.61
N GLY A 20 11.38 -8.21 -3.73
CA GLY A 20 10.37 -9.25 -3.83
C GLY A 20 9.56 -9.19 -5.12
N GLU A 21 9.19 -10.33 -5.66
CA GLU A 21 8.55 -10.49 -6.96
C GLU A 21 7.28 -11.32 -6.89
N LEU A 22 6.42 -11.17 -7.90
CA LEU A 22 5.19 -11.96 -8.13
C LEU A 22 5.53 -13.32 -8.75
N GLY A 23 6.51 -14.00 -8.14
CA GLY A 23 7.08 -15.26 -8.62
C GLY A 23 7.11 -16.32 -7.53
N ARG A 24 8.09 -17.20 -7.60
CA ARG A 24 8.21 -18.38 -6.71
C ARG A 24 8.15 -18.04 -5.23
N ALA A 25 8.74 -16.92 -4.80
CA ALA A 25 8.73 -16.52 -3.39
C ALA A 25 7.32 -16.16 -2.90
N SER A 26 6.48 -15.54 -3.74
CA SER A 26 5.09 -15.26 -3.42
C SER A 26 4.28 -16.55 -3.19
N TYR A 27 4.44 -17.56 -4.06
CA TYR A 27 3.78 -18.86 -3.89
C TYR A 27 4.28 -19.59 -2.64
N GLN A 28 5.60 -19.62 -2.40
CA GLN A 28 6.18 -20.20 -1.17
C GLN A 28 5.66 -19.50 0.10
N TRP A 29 5.51 -18.18 0.06
CA TRP A 29 4.95 -17.43 1.17
C TRP A 29 3.51 -17.84 1.45
N ILE A 30 2.68 -17.96 0.42
CA ILE A 30 1.30 -18.42 0.53
C ILE A 30 1.23 -19.83 1.14
N ASP A 31 2.12 -20.75 0.72
CA ASP A 31 2.20 -22.09 1.30
C ASP A 31 2.55 -22.04 2.79
N ILE A 32 3.54 -21.23 3.19
CA ILE A 32 3.90 -21.03 4.60
C ILE A 32 2.71 -20.49 5.41
N MET A 33 1.97 -19.54 4.87
CA MET A 33 0.78 -18.99 5.52
C MET A 33 -0.30 -20.07 5.70
N LYS A 34 -0.60 -20.83 4.66
CA LYS A 34 -1.56 -21.95 4.68
C LYS A 34 -1.19 -22.98 5.73
N GLU A 35 0.07 -23.43 5.73
CA GLU A 35 0.59 -24.43 6.68
C GLU A 35 0.44 -24.00 8.14
N ASN A 36 0.47 -22.69 8.41
CA ASN A 36 0.36 -22.12 9.75
C ASN A 36 -1.04 -21.60 10.10
N GLY A 37 -2.04 -21.83 9.24
CA GLY A 37 -3.44 -21.47 9.50
C GLY A 37 -3.75 -19.98 9.34
N LEU A 38 -2.85 -19.20 8.75
CA LEU A 38 -3.06 -17.78 8.46
C LEU A 38 -4.13 -17.60 7.36
N LYS A 39 -4.91 -16.52 7.44
CA LYS A 39 -6.07 -16.28 6.60
C LYS A 39 -6.03 -14.95 5.85
N ILE A 40 -5.16 -14.01 6.23
CA ILE A 40 -5.06 -12.71 5.60
C ILE A 40 -3.59 -12.39 5.32
N TRP A 41 -3.27 -12.10 4.06
CA TRP A 41 -2.00 -11.48 3.68
C TRP A 41 -2.25 -10.00 3.43
N GLN A 42 -1.85 -9.15 4.36
CA GLN A 42 -1.86 -7.70 4.17
C GLN A 42 -0.58 -7.27 3.49
N ILE A 43 -0.73 -6.53 2.41
CA ILE A 43 0.36 -5.94 1.64
C ILE A 43 0.30 -4.41 1.70
N LEU A 44 1.34 -3.75 1.24
CA LEU A 44 1.35 -2.32 0.96
C LEU A 44 0.91 -2.06 -0.49
N PRO A 45 0.62 -0.79 -0.89
CA PRO A 45 0.23 -0.49 -2.26
C PRO A 45 1.24 -1.06 -3.27
N LEU A 46 0.72 -1.67 -4.34
CA LEU A 46 1.53 -2.30 -5.41
C LEU A 46 1.89 -1.34 -6.54
N ASN A 47 1.51 -0.10 -6.40
CA ASN A 47 1.58 0.91 -7.46
C ASN A 47 3.02 1.39 -7.70
N PRO A 48 3.33 1.92 -8.91
CA PRO A 48 4.66 2.38 -9.25
C PRO A 48 5.09 3.53 -8.34
N VAL A 49 6.16 3.31 -7.56
CA VAL A 49 6.61 4.30 -6.58
C VAL A 49 7.22 5.53 -7.26
N GLY A 50 6.87 6.69 -6.73
CA GLY A 50 7.40 7.99 -7.14
C GLY A 50 8.51 8.49 -6.21
N TYR A 51 8.39 9.75 -5.81
CA TYR A 51 9.37 10.42 -4.96
C TYR A 51 9.58 9.70 -3.62
N GLY A 52 10.85 9.47 -3.27
CA GLY A 52 11.24 8.83 -2.01
C GLY A 52 10.93 7.34 -1.91
N ASN A 53 10.57 6.69 -3.01
CA ASN A 53 10.17 5.28 -3.09
C ASN A 53 8.96 4.93 -2.20
N SER A 54 8.16 5.94 -1.84
CA SER A 54 6.96 5.72 -1.03
C SER A 54 5.83 5.11 -1.86
N PRO A 55 5.26 3.97 -1.45
CA PRO A 55 4.10 3.39 -2.13
C PRO A 55 2.82 4.23 -1.96
N TYR A 56 2.84 5.23 -1.06
CA TYR A 56 1.73 6.16 -0.82
C TYR A 56 1.80 7.44 -1.66
N GLN A 57 2.83 7.58 -2.50
CA GLN A 57 2.97 8.66 -3.50
C GLN A 57 3.19 8.05 -4.90
N PRO A 58 2.26 7.22 -5.40
CA PRO A 58 2.46 6.51 -6.64
C PRO A 58 2.19 7.39 -7.86
N TYR A 59 2.72 6.97 -9.02
CA TYR A 59 2.42 7.57 -10.32
C TYR A 59 1.02 7.22 -10.85
N SER A 60 0.36 6.23 -10.26
CA SER A 60 -0.99 5.79 -10.64
C SER A 60 -1.64 5.04 -9.49
N SER A 61 -2.95 5.20 -9.33
CA SER A 61 -3.74 4.39 -8.40
C SER A 61 -4.18 3.03 -8.98
N CYS A 62 -3.97 2.80 -10.29
CA CYS A 62 -4.32 1.56 -10.97
C CYS A 62 -3.11 0.72 -11.36
N ALA A 63 -2.08 1.36 -11.92
CA ALA A 63 -0.91 0.64 -12.43
C ALA A 63 -0.13 -0.08 -11.33
N GLY A 64 0.52 -1.19 -11.69
CA GLY A 64 1.45 -1.93 -10.83
C GLY A 64 2.90 -1.58 -11.10
N ASP A 65 3.76 -1.69 -10.07
CA ASP A 65 5.19 -1.41 -10.19
C ASP A 65 5.90 -2.55 -10.93
N GLU A 66 6.60 -2.21 -12.01
CA GLU A 66 7.38 -3.14 -12.82
C GLU A 66 8.45 -3.90 -12.02
N LEU A 67 8.85 -3.37 -10.88
CA LEU A 67 9.81 -4.04 -9.98
C LEU A 67 9.30 -5.37 -9.45
N TYR A 68 7.98 -5.54 -9.32
CA TYR A 68 7.38 -6.78 -8.83
C TYR A 68 7.26 -7.87 -9.89
N ILE A 69 7.47 -7.56 -11.17
CA ILE A 69 7.44 -8.57 -12.25
C ILE A 69 8.54 -9.60 -12.03
N SER A 70 8.18 -10.87 -11.99
CA SER A 70 9.13 -11.97 -11.92
C SER A 70 9.78 -12.22 -13.28
N LEU A 71 11.09 -12.06 -13.34
CA LEU A 71 11.86 -12.34 -14.54
C LEU A 71 11.95 -13.85 -14.82
N ASP A 72 11.95 -14.71 -13.79
CA ASP A 72 11.92 -16.16 -13.95
C ASP A 72 10.65 -16.61 -14.69
N LEU A 73 9.48 -16.01 -14.36
CA LEU A 73 8.22 -16.31 -15.05
C LEU A 73 8.23 -15.82 -16.51
N LEU A 74 8.89 -14.72 -16.82
CA LEU A 74 9.09 -14.27 -18.20
C LEU A 74 9.94 -15.28 -18.99
N PHE A 75 10.97 -15.82 -18.40
CA PHE A 75 11.79 -16.87 -19.01
C PHE A 75 10.97 -18.15 -19.22
N GLU A 76 10.22 -18.59 -18.24
CA GLU A 76 9.33 -19.78 -18.32
C GLU A 76 8.24 -19.62 -19.41
N ALA A 77 7.75 -18.39 -19.61
CA ALA A 77 6.82 -18.04 -20.70
C ALA A 77 7.50 -17.91 -22.07
N GLY A 78 8.83 -18.09 -22.17
CA GLY A 78 9.60 -17.97 -23.40
C GLY A 78 9.68 -16.53 -23.94
N LEU A 79 9.57 -15.56 -23.04
CA LEU A 79 9.75 -14.13 -23.35
C LEU A 79 11.19 -13.64 -23.10
N LEU A 80 12.07 -14.50 -22.60
CA LEU A 80 13.52 -14.26 -22.49
C LEU A 80 14.30 -15.40 -23.16
N ASP A 81 15.44 -15.09 -23.77
CA ASP A 81 16.32 -16.10 -24.39
C ASP A 81 17.09 -16.91 -23.37
N LYS A 82 17.43 -16.25 -22.26
CA LYS A 82 18.24 -16.85 -21.19
C LYS A 82 17.57 -16.64 -19.85
N LYS A 83 17.84 -17.59 -18.94
CA LYS A 83 17.47 -17.42 -17.55
C LYS A 83 18.11 -16.14 -16.99
N PRO A 84 17.35 -15.30 -16.25
CA PRO A 84 17.88 -14.08 -15.65
C PRO A 84 19.07 -14.36 -14.72
N ASP A 85 20.00 -13.45 -14.71
CA ASP A 85 21.14 -13.50 -13.78
C ASP A 85 20.65 -13.19 -12.35
N THR A 86 21.39 -13.71 -11.38
CA THR A 86 21.20 -13.35 -9.98
C THR A 86 21.79 -11.98 -9.71
N PHE A 87 20.99 -11.11 -9.09
CA PHE A 87 21.39 -9.75 -8.74
C PHE A 87 20.96 -9.42 -7.31
N ARG A 88 21.90 -9.09 -6.40
CA ARG A 88 21.64 -8.70 -5.01
C ARG A 88 20.84 -9.73 -4.17
N GLU A 89 20.97 -11.02 -4.44
CA GLU A 89 20.24 -12.12 -3.79
C GLU A 89 20.23 -12.06 -2.25
N ASN A 90 21.33 -11.64 -1.64
CA ASN A 90 21.49 -11.59 -0.18
C ASN A 90 21.29 -10.17 0.40
N ALA A 91 20.72 -9.25 -0.39
CA ALA A 91 20.46 -7.91 0.09
C ALA A 91 19.40 -7.93 1.19
N LYS A 92 19.65 -7.21 2.29
CA LYS A 92 18.69 -7.00 3.39
C LYS A 92 17.87 -5.71 3.20
N ARG A 93 18.17 -4.96 2.15
CA ARG A 93 17.50 -3.72 1.77
C ARG A 93 17.39 -3.64 0.25
N VAL A 94 16.24 -3.18 -0.20
CA VAL A 94 15.99 -2.92 -1.61
C VAL A 94 16.74 -1.66 -2.03
N ASP A 95 17.51 -1.77 -3.12
CA ASP A 95 18.04 -0.62 -3.85
C ASP A 95 17.21 -0.44 -5.11
N TYR A 96 16.17 0.35 -4.99
CA TYR A 96 15.17 0.56 -6.05
C TYR A 96 15.80 1.00 -7.38
N THR A 97 16.77 1.90 -7.33
CA THR A 97 17.44 2.41 -8.53
C THR A 97 18.25 1.32 -9.24
N ALA A 98 19.05 0.58 -8.49
CA ALA A 98 19.87 -0.49 -9.05
C ALA A 98 19.01 -1.64 -9.59
N VAL A 99 17.93 -2.00 -8.90
CA VAL A 99 17.02 -3.07 -9.34
C VAL A 99 16.24 -2.66 -10.60
N ARG A 100 15.78 -1.40 -10.70
CA ARG A 100 15.14 -0.91 -11.94
C ARG A 100 16.10 -1.00 -13.13
N ALA A 101 17.31 -0.49 -12.98
CA ALA A 101 18.33 -0.56 -14.02
C ALA A 101 18.68 -2.00 -14.43
N PHE A 102 18.73 -2.92 -13.47
CA PHE A 102 18.97 -4.34 -13.74
C PHE A 102 17.81 -4.98 -14.52
N LYS A 103 16.56 -4.75 -14.11
CA LYS A 103 15.39 -5.37 -14.74
C LYS A 103 15.07 -4.81 -16.13
N GLU A 104 15.37 -3.55 -16.38
CA GLU A 104 14.97 -2.83 -17.61
C GLU A 104 15.36 -3.59 -18.87
N SER A 105 16.61 -4.11 -18.97
CA SER A 105 17.06 -4.84 -20.16
C SER A 105 16.25 -6.12 -20.43
N TYR A 106 15.91 -6.86 -19.38
CA TYR A 106 15.08 -8.07 -19.49
C TYR A 106 13.64 -7.76 -19.87
N LEU A 107 13.08 -6.69 -19.31
CA LEU A 107 11.72 -6.26 -19.62
C LEU A 107 11.61 -5.78 -21.06
N ARG A 108 12.62 -5.08 -21.58
CA ARG A 108 12.68 -4.68 -23.00
C ARG A 108 12.80 -5.89 -23.94
N GLU A 109 13.69 -6.85 -23.62
CA GLU A 109 13.79 -8.12 -24.37
C GLU A 109 12.43 -8.84 -24.39
N ALA A 110 11.76 -8.93 -23.24
CA ALA A 110 10.46 -9.57 -23.15
C ALA A 110 9.41 -8.88 -24.03
N PHE A 111 9.39 -7.56 -24.07
CA PHE A 111 8.49 -6.79 -24.95
C PHE A 111 8.77 -7.04 -26.43
N GLU A 112 10.04 -6.99 -26.86
CA GLU A 112 10.42 -7.25 -28.25
C GLU A 112 10.00 -8.66 -28.68
N LYS A 113 10.18 -9.65 -27.83
CA LYS A 113 9.73 -11.02 -28.09
C LYS A 113 8.22 -11.17 -28.13
N PHE A 114 7.51 -10.53 -27.22
CA PHE A 114 6.06 -10.49 -27.23
C PHE A 114 5.54 -9.89 -28.54
N ALA A 115 6.10 -8.76 -28.97
CA ALA A 115 5.74 -8.11 -30.21
C ALA A 115 6.06 -8.99 -31.44
N SER A 116 7.22 -9.64 -31.47
CA SER A 116 7.63 -10.53 -32.57
C SER A 116 6.75 -11.77 -32.73
N LYS A 117 6.03 -12.18 -31.69
CA LYS A 117 5.09 -13.29 -31.67
C LYS A 117 3.63 -12.84 -31.90
N ASP A 118 3.41 -11.63 -32.39
CA ASP A 118 2.07 -11.04 -32.53
C ASP A 118 1.27 -10.99 -31.22
N GLY A 119 1.96 -10.85 -30.07
CA GLY A 119 1.34 -10.87 -28.75
C GLY A 119 0.26 -9.80 -28.56
N GLN A 120 0.33 -8.70 -29.29
CA GLN A 120 -0.69 -7.64 -29.29
C GLN A 120 -2.06 -8.13 -29.84
N LYS A 121 -2.09 -9.28 -30.53
CA LYS A 121 -3.31 -9.93 -31.02
C LYS A 121 -3.86 -10.97 -30.07
N ASP A 122 -3.15 -11.29 -28.97
CA ASP A 122 -3.63 -12.19 -27.95
C ASP A 122 -4.95 -11.67 -27.36
N PRO A 123 -6.02 -12.48 -27.31
CA PRO A 123 -7.31 -12.05 -26.78
C PRO A 123 -7.24 -11.53 -25.34
N ALA A 124 -6.39 -12.10 -24.49
CA ALA A 124 -6.23 -11.65 -23.11
C ALA A 124 -5.52 -10.27 -23.03
N TYR A 125 -4.55 -10.04 -23.92
CA TYR A 125 -3.93 -8.71 -24.04
C TYR A 125 -4.92 -7.67 -24.54
N VAL A 126 -5.71 -8.02 -25.58
CA VAL A 126 -6.73 -7.11 -26.16
C VAL A 126 -7.79 -6.77 -25.11
N ASP A 127 -8.25 -7.73 -24.33
CA ASP A 127 -9.19 -7.51 -23.23
C ASP A 127 -8.58 -6.60 -22.15
N PHE A 128 -7.33 -6.86 -21.76
CA PHE A 128 -6.63 -6.00 -20.81
C PHE A 128 -6.49 -4.56 -21.32
N MET A 129 -6.14 -4.37 -22.60
CA MET A 129 -6.00 -3.05 -23.24
C MET A 129 -7.34 -2.30 -23.40
N SER A 130 -8.49 -2.98 -23.27
CA SER A 130 -9.81 -2.34 -23.32
C SER A 130 -10.13 -1.50 -22.07
N GLN A 131 -9.33 -1.60 -21.03
CA GLN A 131 -9.49 -0.80 -19.81
C GLN A 131 -9.00 0.65 -20.04
N ASP A 132 -9.84 1.63 -19.78
CA ASP A 132 -9.62 3.06 -20.10
C ASP A 132 -8.29 3.62 -19.55
N TRP A 133 -7.86 3.14 -18.39
CA TRP A 133 -6.67 3.65 -17.72
C TRP A 133 -5.34 3.17 -18.34
N VAL A 134 -5.32 1.99 -19.00
CA VAL A 134 -4.08 1.31 -19.40
C VAL A 134 -3.27 2.15 -20.39
N TYR A 135 -3.90 2.53 -21.50
CA TYR A 135 -3.20 3.33 -22.51
C TYR A 135 -2.85 4.74 -22.00
N THR A 136 -3.76 5.36 -21.25
CA THR A 136 -3.53 6.68 -20.63
C THR A 136 -2.32 6.65 -19.69
N TYR A 137 -2.17 5.60 -18.89
CA TYR A 137 -0.98 5.40 -18.05
C TYR A 137 0.28 5.17 -18.89
N GLY A 138 0.21 4.35 -19.94
CA GLY A 138 1.34 4.13 -20.86
C GLY A 138 1.85 5.44 -21.46
N VAL A 139 0.94 6.29 -21.94
CA VAL A 139 1.29 7.62 -22.48
C VAL A 139 1.87 8.52 -21.39
N PHE A 140 1.28 8.57 -20.19
CA PHE A 140 1.82 9.36 -19.07
C PHE A 140 3.28 8.97 -18.76
N ARG A 141 3.58 7.68 -18.69
CA ARG A 141 4.93 7.18 -18.42
C ARG A 141 5.91 7.52 -19.56
N ALA A 142 5.47 7.36 -20.81
CA ALA A 142 6.28 7.70 -21.97
C ALA A 142 6.60 9.20 -22.02
N LEU A 143 5.61 10.06 -21.78
CA LEU A 143 5.79 11.50 -21.71
C LEU A 143 6.70 11.91 -20.54
N LYS A 144 6.59 11.23 -19.40
CA LYS A 144 7.45 11.48 -18.25
C LYS A 144 8.92 11.19 -18.57
N LEU A 145 9.20 10.11 -19.31
CA LEU A 145 10.55 9.79 -19.79
C LEU A 145 11.04 10.81 -20.84
N ASP A 146 10.20 11.20 -21.79
CA ASP A 146 10.51 12.20 -22.82
C ASP A 146 10.82 13.59 -22.20
N ASN A 147 10.30 13.87 -21.02
CA ASN A 147 10.53 15.10 -20.26
C ASN A 147 11.48 14.89 -19.04
N ASN A 148 12.44 13.97 -19.13
CA ASN A 148 13.50 13.74 -18.13
C ASN A 148 12.98 13.45 -16.69
N GLY A 149 11.77 12.97 -16.56
CA GLY A 149 11.15 12.69 -15.26
C GLY A 149 10.50 13.90 -14.60
N ASP A 150 10.43 15.04 -15.25
CA ASP A 150 9.77 16.25 -14.74
C ASP A 150 8.31 16.00 -14.40
N CYS A 151 7.78 16.74 -13.44
CA CYS A 151 6.36 16.68 -13.09
C CYS A 151 5.50 17.10 -14.30
N TRP A 152 4.36 16.45 -14.49
CA TRP A 152 3.50 16.68 -15.67
C TRP A 152 3.06 18.15 -15.82
N ASN A 153 2.93 18.90 -14.74
CA ASN A 153 2.53 20.31 -14.77
C ASN A 153 3.65 21.25 -15.25
N ASP A 154 4.86 20.75 -15.42
CA ASP A 154 5.99 21.46 -16.02
C ASP A 154 6.21 21.08 -17.49
N TRP A 155 5.44 20.11 -18.05
CA TRP A 155 5.51 19.74 -19.46
C TRP A 155 4.99 20.85 -20.39
N LYS A 156 5.30 20.77 -21.69
CA LYS A 156 4.72 21.65 -22.70
C LYS A 156 3.19 21.51 -22.77
N ALA A 157 2.53 22.57 -23.21
CA ALA A 157 1.06 22.68 -23.20
C ALA A 157 0.34 21.50 -23.88
N ASP A 158 0.84 21.02 -25.02
CA ASP A 158 0.24 19.91 -25.77
C ASP A 158 0.28 18.59 -24.96
N TYR A 159 1.32 18.36 -24.18
CA TYR A 159 1.45 17.18 -23.34
C TYR A 159 0.65 17.32 -22.03
N LYS A 160 0.65 18.52 -21.43
CA LYS A 160 -0.20 18.80 -20.26
C LYS A 160 -1.68 18.57 -20.56
N ASN A 161 -2.12 18.89 -21.77
CA ASN A 161 -3.52 18.88 -22.20
C ASN A 161 -3.77 17.85 -23.30
N TRP A 162 -3.06 16.74 -23.29
CA TRP A 162 -3.22 15.69 -24.27
C TRP A 162 -4.69 15.24 -24.38
N SER A 163 -5.19 15.24 -25.61
CA SER A 163 -6.63 15.00 -25.92
C SER A 163 -7.05 13.53 -25.91
N GLY A 164 -6.13 12.60 -25.69
CA GLY A 164 -6.36 11.17 -25.86
C GLY A 164 -6.03 10.65 -27.27
N GLU A 165 -5.68 11.53 -28.21
CA GLU A 165 -5.42 11.15 -29.60
C GLU A 165 -3.97 10.70 -29.80
N LYS A 166 -3.79 9.49 -30.37
CA LYS A 166 -2.45 8.94 -30.70
C LYS A 166 -1.70 9.83 -31.70
N SER A 167 -2.39 10.40 -32.67
CA SER A 167 -1.80 11.28 -33.70
C SER A 167 -1.11 12.53 -33.15
N ALA A 168 -1.37 12.90 -31.89
CA ALA A 168 -0.72 14.01 -31.21
C ALA A 168 0.64 13.63 -30.57
N LEU A 169 1.02 12.35 -30.61
CA LEU A 169 2.25 11.83 -30.02
C LEU A 169 3.33 11.61 -31.09
N SER A 170 4.60 11.73 -30.69
CA SER A 170 5.70 11.29 -31.54
C SER A 170 5.79 9.77 -31.60
N GLU A 171 6.35 9.21 -32.67
CA GLU A 171 6.55 7.77 -32.82
C GLU A 171 7.31 7.14 -31.64
N ASN A 172 8.29 7.85 -31.08
CA ASN A 172 9.06 7.36 -29.93
C ASN A 172 8.21 7.31 -28.68
N VAL A 173 7.37 8.31 -28.43
CA VAL A 173 6.46 8.34 -27.29
C VAL A 173 5.40 7.24 -27.43
N GLU A 174 4.87 7.00 -28.63
CA GLU A 174 3.91 5.94 -28.87
C GLU A 174 4.50 4.55 -28.62
N LYS A 175 5.70 4.26 -29.15
CA LYS A 175 6.41 2.99 -28.89
C LYS A 175 6.70 2.78 -27.40
N GLU A 176 7.11 3.83 -26.70
CA GLU A 176 7.33 3.75 -25.26
C GLU A 176 6.02 3.51 -24.50
N ALA A 177 4.92 4.16 -24.91
CA ALA A 177 3.61 3.92 -24.31
C ALA A 177 3.16 2.46 -24.50
N GLU A 178 3.38 1.86 -25.67
CA GLU A 178 3.09 0.45 -25.93
C GLU A 178 3.92 -0.48 -25.01
N TYR A 179 5.20 -0.17 -24.82
CA TYR A 179 6.04 -0.90 -23.86
C TYR A 179 5.47 -0.81 -22.43
N GLN A 180 5.11 0.37 -22.00
CA GLN A 180 4.53 0.58 -20.67
C GLN A 180 3.20 -0.16 -20.50
N CYS A 181 2.37 -0.24 -21.53
CA CYS A 181 1.14 -1.03 -21.52
C CYS A 181 1.44 -2.55 -21.40
N PHE A 182 2.45 -3.04 -22.12
CA PHE A 182 2.91 -4.43 -22.01
C PHE A 182 3.38 -4.73 -20.57
N ILE A 183 4.15 -3.84 -19.96
CA ILE A 183 4.58 -3.97 -18.56
C ILE A 183 3.37 -4.14 -17.63
N GLN A 184 2.34 -3.33 -17.82
CA GLN A 184 1.12 -3.43 -17.00
C GLN A 184 0.35 -4.72 -17.23
N TYR A 185 0.30 -5.22 -18.46
CA TYR A 185 -0.31 -6.52 -18.77
C TYR A 185 0.42 -7.66 -18.06
N ILE A 186 1.75 -7.69 -18.11
CA ILE A 186 2.55 -8.70 -17.43
C ILE A 186 2.38 -8.63 -15.91
N PHE A 187 2.46 -7.41 -15.33
CA PHE A 187 2.23 -7.23 -13.92
C PHE A 187 0.86 -7.77 -13.49
N TYR A 188 -0.20 -7.34 -14.19
CA TYR A 188 -1.57 -7.76 -13.90
C TYR A 188 -1.73 -9.27 -13.98
N THR A 189 -1.22 -9.90 -15.01
CA THR A 189 -1.29 -11.35 -15.19
C THR A 189 -0.61 -12.08 -14.04
N GLN A 190 0.64 -11.73 -13.72
CA GLN A 190 1.37 -12.35 -12.61
C GLN A 190 0.70 -12.11 -11.25
N TRP A 191 0.18 -10.89 -11.02
CA TRP A 191 -0.53 -10.59 -9.78
C TRP A 191 -1.81 -11.40 -9.63
N MET A 192 -2.62 -11.48 -10.68
CA MET A 192 -3.86 -12.23 -10.63
C MET A 192 -3.63 -13.73 -10.40
N ASP A 193 -2.56 -14.30 -10.93
CA ASP A 193 -2.15 -15.68 -10.66
C ASP A 193 -1.76 -15.87 -9.19
N VAL A 194 -0.98 -14.96 -8.61
CA VAL A 194 -0.62 -14.97 -7.17
C VAL A 194 -1.86 -14.84 -6.31
N LYS A 195 -2.77 -13.89 -6.61
CA LYS A 195 -4.03 -13.69 -5.88
C LYS A 195 -4.90 -14.93 -5.94
N LYS A 196 -5.07 -15.51 -7.12
CA LYS A 196 -5.83 -16.74 -7.31
C LYS A 196 -5.27 -17.86 -6.46
N TYR A 197 -3.95 -18.06 -6.47
CA TYR A 197 -3.29 -19.09 -5.66
C TYR A 197 -3.52 -18.87 -4.16
N ALA A 198 -3.44 -17.60 -3.68
CA ALA A 198 -3.75 -17.26 -2.30
C ALA A 198 -5.21 -17.60 -1.94
N ASN A 199 -6.17 -17.25 -2.78
CA ASN A 199 -7.58 -17.54 -2.56
C ASN A 199 -7.88 -19.05 -2.57
N GLU A 200 -7.28 -19.83 -3.47
CA GLU A 200 -7.36 -21.29 -3.49
C GLU A 200 -6.74 -21.93 -2.23
N ALA A 201 -5.76 -21.30 -1.65
CA ALA A 201 -5.19 -21.68 -0.35
C ALA A 201 -6.06 -21.26 0.86
N GLY A 202 -7.16 -20.54 0.64
CA GLY A 202 -8.04 -19.99 1.67
C GLY A 202 -7.48 -18.78 2.38
N ILE A 203 -6.65 -18.00 1.69
CA ILE A 203 -6.02 -16.76 2.15
C ILE A 203 -6.60 -15.60 1.36
N GLU A 204 -7.11 -14.60 2.07
CA GLU A 204 -7.56 -13.32 1.49
C GLU A 204 -6.39 -12.36 1.42
N VAL A 205 -6.30 -11.62 0.33
CA VAL A 205 -5.33 -10.53 0.18
C VAL A 205 -5.95 -9.21 0.60
N MET A 206 -5.34 -8.56 1.59
CA MET A 206 -5.72 -7.20 1.99
C MET A 206 -4.76 -6.21 1.35
N GLY A 207 -5.28 -5.42 0.42
CA GLY A 207 -4.59 -4.30 -0.20
C GLY A 207 -4.76 -3.01 0.59
N ASP A 208 -4.03 -1.99 0.17
CA ASP A 208 -3.99 -0.69 0.80
C ASP A 208 -4.19 0.42 -0.25
N VAL A 209 -5.11 1.33 0.00
CA VAL A 209 -5.45 2.42 -0.92
C VAL A 209 -5.28 3.75 -0.18
N PRO A 210 -4.25 4.55 -0.54
CA PRO A 210 -4.09 5.89 0.01
C PRO A 210 -5.33 6.75 -0.27
N PHE A 211 -5.81 7.53 0.69
CA PHE A 211 -6.93 8.44 0.43
C PHE A 211 -6.59 9.43 -0.67
N TYR A 212 -5.47 10.10 -0.57
CA TYR A 212 -5.01 11.04 -1.59
C TYR A 212 -4.20 10.36 -2.69
N VAL A 213 -4.11 11.02 -3.85
CA VAL A 213 -3.22 10.65 -4.94
C VAL A 213 -2.06 11.64 -5.06
N GLY A 214 -0.94 11.21 -5.60
CA GLY A 214 0.21 12.10 -5.84
C GLY A 214 -0.12 13.16 -6.89
N LEU A 215 0.37 14.39 -6.74
CA LEU A 215 0.26 15.42 -7.77
C LEU A 215 0.86 14.93 -9.09
N ASP A 216 2.06 14.35 -9.01
CA ASP A 216 2.78 13.82 -10.17
C ASP A 216 2.31 12.39 -10.50
N SER A 217 1.06 12.28 -10.91
CA SER A 217 0.41 11.01 -11.25
C SER A 217 -0.49 11.14 -12.47
N VAL A 218 -0.75 10.00 -13.12
CA VAL A 218 -1.73 9.93 -14.20
C VAL A 218 -3.14 10.28 -13.69
N ASP A 219 -3.44 9.97 -12.45
CA ASP A 219 -4.74 10.26 -11.82
C ASP A 219 -5.05 11.76 -11.84
N VAL A 220 -4.05 12.60 -11.54
CA VAL A 220 -4.21 14.05 -11.56
C VAL A 220 -4.06 14.61 -12.97
N TRP A 221 -3.07 14.12 -13.74
CA TRP A 221 -2.83 14.58 -15.12
C TRP A 221 -4.03 14.36 -16.04
N SER A 222 -4.65 13.20 -16.02
CA SER A 222 -5.80 12.86 -16.87
C SER A 222 -7.14 13.25 -16.25
N GLY A 223 -7.20 13.44 -14.92
CA GLY A 223 -8.42 13.73 -14.17
C GLY A 223 -8.40 15.06 -13.44
N LYS A 224 -7.81 16.12 -14.01
CA LYS A 224 -7.59 17.44 -13.38
C LYS A 224 -8.82 18.00 -12.68
N ASP A 225 -10.00 17.86 -13.30
CA ASP A 225 -11.25 18.41 -12.79
C ASP A 225 -11.70 17.80 -11.45
N ASN A 226 -11.12 16.65 -11.07
CA ASN A 226 -11.38 16.06 -9.74
C ASN A 226 -10.62 16.76 -8.61
N PHE A 227 -9.75 17.74 -8.90
CA PHE A 227 -8.84 18.35 -7.93
C PHE A 227 -8.88 19.88 -8.00
N LEU A 228 -8.61 20.52 -6.86
CA LEU A 228 -8.51 22.00 -6.77
C LEU A 228 -7.15 22.46 -7.31
N LEU A 229 -7.06 22.61 -8.63
CA LEU A 229 -5.86 23.06 -9.35
C LEU A 229 -6.08 24.43 -9.97
N ASP A 230 -4.99 25.18 -10.17
CA ASP A 230 -5.00 26.39 -10.99
C ASP A 230 -4.91 26.05 -12.50
N THR A 231 -4.90 27.07 -13.33
CA THR A 231 -4.84 26.94 -14.81
C THR A 231 -3.55 26.30 -15.33
N ASP A 232 -2.48 26.33 -14.54
CA ASP A 232 -1.20 25.71 -14.86
C ASP A 232 -1.09 24.25 -14.36
N GLY A 233 -2.13 23.75 -13.68
CA GLY A 233 -2.18 22.43 -13.08
C GLY A 233 -1.46 22.34 -11.74
N ARG A 234 -1.24 23.46 -11.06
CA ARG A 234 -0.64 23.51 -9.74
C ARG A 234 -1.72 23.45 -8.66
N PRO A 235 -1.51 22.72 -7.55
CA PRO A 235 -2.48 22.70 -6.47
C PRO A 235 -2.69 24.11 -5.88
N ILE A 236 -3.95 24.53 -5.75
CA ILE A 236 -4.33 25.72 -4.99
C ILE A 236 -4.22 25.42 -3.50
N PHE A 237 -4.62 24.21 -3.12
CA PHE A 237 -4.54 23.68 -1.77
C PHE A 237 -3.93 22.28 -1.78
N ILE A 238 -3.25 21.94 -0.68
CA ILE A 238 -2.65 20.62 -0.48
C ILE A 238 -3.13 19.97 0.81
N ALA A 239 -3.05 18.64 0.83
CA ALA A 239 -3.37 17.83 2.00
C ALA A 239 -2.23 17.82 3.02
N GLY A 240 -2.61 17.55 4.26
CA GLY A 240 -1.71 17.35 5.37
C GLY A 240 -2.45 17.13 6.68
N VAL A 241 -1.76 17.34 7.79
CA VAL A 241 -2.33 17.35 9.13
C VAL A 241 -1.83 18.55 9.93
N PRO A 242 -2.63 19.11 10.85
CA PRO A 242 -2.24 20.26 11.66
C PRO A 242 -1.07 19.91 12.60
N PRO A 243 -0.47 20.91 13.23
CA PRO A 243 0.47 20.70 14.33
C PRO A 243 -0.11 19.78 15.40
N ASP A 244 0.68 18.80 15.82
CA ASP A 244 0.33 17.84 16.84
C ASP A 244 1.49 17.58 17.80
N TYR A 245 1.37 16.57 18.64
CA TYR A 245 2.43 16.19 19.58
C TYR A 245 3.71 15.69 18.87
N PHE A 246 3.60 15.16 17.65
CA PHE A 246 4.72 14.60 16.88
C PHE A 246 5.39 15.65 15.99
N SER A 247 4.65 16.65 15.51
CA SER A 247 5.15 17.71 14.64
C SER A 247 4.63 19.08 15.04
N ALA A 248 5.50 19.95 15.54
CA ALA A 248 5.14 21.31 15.91
C ALA A 248 4.67 22.20 14.75
N THR A 249 4.96 21.81 13.51
CA THR A 249 4.55 22.51 12.27
C THR A 249 3.50 21.76 11.47
N GLY A 250 3.02 20.61 11.99
CA GLY A 250 2.18 19.69 11.26
C GLY A 250 2.93 18.98 10.13
N GLN A 251 2.21 18.30 9.25
CA GLN A 251 2.79 17.63 8.09
C GLN A 251 2.15 18.16 6.81
N ARG A 252 2.95 18.55 5.83
CA ARG A 252 2.54 18.86 4.46
C ARG A 252 2.83 17.65 3.59
N TRP A 253 1.79 17.02 3.04
CA TRP A 253 1.97 15.83 2.19
C TRP A 253 2.11 16.19 0.71
N GLY A 254 1.64 17.38 0.30
CA GLY A 254 1.76 17.86 -1.07
C GLY A 254 0.73 17.30 -2.05
N ASN A 255 -0.12 16.38 -1.63
CA ASN A 255 -1.20 15.84 -2.44
C ASN A 255 -2.25 16.92 -2.73
N PRO A 256 -2.80 17.02 -3.96
CA PRO A 256 -3.88 17.95 -4.26
C PRO A 256 -5.17 17.55 -3.52
N ILE A 257 -5.97 18.55 -3.17
CA ILE A 257 -7.29 18.35 -2.56
C ILE A 257 -8.33 18.04 -3.64
N TYR A 258 -9.25 17.14 -3.35
CA TYR A 258 -10.38 16.81 -4.23
C TYR A 258 -11.35 18.00 -4.38
N ASP A 259 -11.84 18.23 -5.61
CA ASP A 259 -13.02 19.06 -5.86
C ASP A 259 -14.28 18.22 -5.62
N TRP A 260 -14.83 18.32 -4.41
CA TRP A 260 -16.00 17.55 -4.03
C TRP A 260 -17.27 17.99 -4.76
N ASP A 261 -17.37 19.24 -5.20
CA ASP A 261 -18.53 19.74 -5.99
C ASP A 261 -18.51 19.11 -7.39
N TYR A 262 -17.34 19.03 -8.01
CA TYR A 262 -17.18 18.33 -9.28
C TYR A 262 -17.43 16.83 -9.10
N SER A 263 -16.85 16.22 -8.08
CA SER A 263 -17.00 14.79 -7.78
C SER A 263 -18.47 14.42 -7.59
N LYS A 264 -19.24 15.24 -6.86
CA LYS A 264 -20.67 15.03 -6.66
C LYS A 264 -21.47 15.11 -7.96
N LYS A 265 -21.20 16.11 -8.82
CA LYS A 265 -21.83 16.25 -10.15
C LYS A 265 -21.58 15.03 -11.04
N ASN A 266 -20.40 14.42 -10.91
CA ASN A 266 -19.99 13.21 -11.64
C ASN A 266 -20.27 11.92 -10.85
N LYS A 267 -21.14 11.95 -9.84
CA LYS A 267 -21.54 10.78 -9.05
C LYS A 267 -20.35 10.01 -8.47
N TYR A 268 -19.34 10.74 -8.05
CA TYR A 268 -18.12 10.19 -7.45
C TYR A 268 -17.41 9.14 -8.32
N LYS A 269 -17.52 9.27 -9.65
CA LYS A 269 -16.97 8.30 -10.61
C LYS A 269 -15.50 7.99 -10.37
N PHE A 270 -14.68 8.99 -10.05
CA PHE A 270 -13.26 8.79 -9.74
C PHE A 270 -13.05 7.77 -8.59
N TRP A 271 -13.84 7.88 -7.52
CA TRP A 271 -13.79 6.94 -6.40
C TRP A 271 -14.34 5.56 -6.76
N VAL A 272 -15.42 5.50 -7.53
CA VAL A 272 -16.01 4.24 -7.99
C VAL A 272 -15.02 3.48 -8.86
N ASP A 273 -14.39 4.14 -9.83
CA ASP A 273 -13.41 3.52 -10.73
C ASP A 273 -12.19 3.02 -9.95
N ARG A 274 -11.65 3.84 -9.06
CA ARG A 274 -10.47 3.54 -8.26
C ARG A 274 -10.69 2.37 -7.31
N ILE A 275 -11.76 2.41 -6.53
CA ILE A 275 -12.09 1.32 -5.59
C ILE A 275 -12.55 0.08 -6.36
N GLY A 276 -13.29 0.24 -7.46
CA GLY A 276 -13.72 -0.86 -8.32
C GLY A 276 -12.54 -1.61 -8.93
N TYR A 277 -11.49 -0.90 -9.37
CA TYR A 277 -10.27 -1.55 -9.83
C TYR A 277 -9.53 -2.24 -8.68
N SER A 278 -9.37 -1.58 -7.54
CA SER A 278 -8.75 -2.18 -6.34
C SER A 278 -9.50 -3.43 -5.88
N ASN A 279 -10.84 -3.47 -5.99
CA ASN A 279 -11.65 -4.64 -5.63
C ASN A 279 -11.42 -5.86 -6.57
N LYS A 280 -10.91 -5.64 -7.79
CA LYS A 280 -10.44 -6.74 -8.64
C LYS A 280 -9.12 -7.31 -8.12
N LEU A 281 -8.25 -6.44 -7.63
CA LEU A 281 -6.90 -6.82 -7.19
C LEU A 281 -6.88 -7.41 -5.77
N PHE A 282 -7.81 -7.04 -4.89
CA PHE A 282 -7.79 -7.38 -3.46
C PHE A 282 -9.13 -7.94 -3.00
N ASP A 283 -9.11 -8.73 -1.93
CA ASP A 283 -10.32 -9.26 -1.28
C ASP A 283 -10.79 -8.36 -0.14
N ILE A 284 -9.88 -7.58 0.44
CA ILE A 284 -10.12 -6.59 1.48
C ILE A 284 -9.33 -5.34 1.10
N ILE A 285 -9.95 -4.17 1.21
CA ILE A 285 -9.31 -2.89 0.88
C ILE A 285 -9.23 -2.04 2.15
N ARG A 286 -8.01 -1.79 2.62
CA ARG A 286 -7.75 -0.79 3.66
C ARG A 286 -7.75 0.60 3.01
N ILE A 287 -8.58 1.48 3.51
CA ILE A 287 -8.54 2.90 3.15
C ILE A 287 -7.63 3.61 4.16
N ASP A 288 -6.47 4.02 3.66
CA ASP A 288 -5.54 4.82 4.43
C ASP A 288 -6.08 6.23 4.67
N HIS A 289 -5.86 6.78 5.85
CA HIS A 289 -6.38 8.09 6.27
C HIS A 289 -7.91 8.24 6.13
N PHE A 290 -8.66 7.23 6.57
CA PHE A 290 -10.14 7.18 6.45
C PHE A 290 -10.85 8.41 7.00
N ARG A 291 -10.28 9.09 8.02
CA ARG A 291 -10.85 10.31 8.58
C ARG A 291 -11.13 11.40 7.55
N ALA A 292 -10.40 11.39 6.44
CA ALA A 292 -10.57 12.39 5.38
C ALA A 292 -11.90 12.26 4.61
N PHE A 293 -12.65 11.17 4.80
CA PHE A 293 -14.05 11.09 4.34
C PHE A 293 -15.01 11.90 5.22
N ASP A 294 -14.59 12.24 6.45
CA ASP A 294 -15.36 13.10 7.34
C ASP A 294 -14.83 14.54 7.30
N THR A 295 -13.55 14.73 7.66
CA THR A 295 -12.88 16.01 7.59
C THR A 295 -11.43 15.84 7.18
N PHE A 296 -10.93 16.78 6.38
CA PHE A 296 -9.54 16.84 5.97
C PHE A 296 -8.92 18.20 6.28
N TRP A 297 -7.62 18.21 6.50
CA TRP A 297 -6.85 19.43 6.74
C TRP A 297 -6.40 20.03 5.41
N LYS A 298 -6.96 21.19 5.05
CA LYS A 298 -6.70 21.92 3.81
C LYS A 298 -5.68 23.03 4.07
N ILE A 299 -4.55 22.97 3.39
CA ILE A 299 -3.44 23.91 3.53
C ILE A 299 -3.30 24.69 2.22
N PRO A 300 -3.25 26.05 2.23
CA PRO A 300 -2.89 26.80 1.03
C PRO A 300 -1.53 26.34 0.50
N ALA A 301 -1.41 26.03 -0.79
CA ALA A 301 -0.18 25.44 -1.34
C ALA A 301 1.06 26.36 -1.17
N SER A 302 0.86 27.67 -1.06
CA SER A 302 1.89 28.67 -0.80
C SER A 302 2.45 28.67 0.63
N CYS A 303 1.73 28.05 1.61
CA CYS A 303 2.19 28.02 3.00
C CYS A 303 3.37 27.05 3.16
N PRO A 304 4.46 27.45 3.82
CA PRO A 304 5.64 26.60 3.99
C PRO A 304 5.45 25.47 5.01
N THR A 305 4.45 25.59 5.88
CA THR A 305 4.12 24.62 6.94
C THR A 305 2.65 24.27 6.91
N ALA A 306 2.23 23.31 7.73
CA ALA A 306 0.82 22.94 7.87
C ALA A 306 0.09 23.73 8.99
N ILE A 307 0.71 24.78 9.55
CA ILE A 307 0.11 25.59 10.64
C ILE A 307 -1.11 26.35 10.14
N ASP A 308 -0.98 27.00 8.97
CA ASP A 308 -2.02 27.84 8.39
C ASP A 308 -2.94 27.02 7.48
N GLY A 309 -3.72 26.13 8.09
CA GLY A 309 -4.72 25.32 7.40
C GLY A 309 -6.08 25.42 8.07
N GLU A 310 -7.06 24.72 7.53
CA GLU A 310 -8.42 24.63 8.07
C GLU A 310 -9.00 23.23 7.90
N TRP A 311 -9.87 22.82 8.85
CA TRP A 311 -10.66 21.61 8.73
C TRP A 311 -11.85 21.83 7.81
N ILE A 312 -11.96 21.02 6.77
CA ILE A 312 -13.06 21.05 5.80
C ILE A 312 -13.81 19.72 5.89
N GLU A 313 -15.13 19.80 5.91
CA GLU A 313 -16.00 18.63 5.84
C GLU A 313 -15.97 18.00 4.44
N ALA A 314 -15.97 16.67 4.37
CA ALA A 314 -16.05 15.89 3.15
C ALA A 314 -17.40 15.16 3.07
N PRO A 315 -17.88 14.83 1.86
CA PRO A 315 -19.16 14.15 1.66
C PRO A 315 -19.06 12.62 1.86
N GLY A 316 -18.48 12.18 2.98
CA GLY A 316 -18.14 10.77 3.20
C GLY A 316 -19.31 9.82 3.12
N TYR A 317 -20.48 10.19 3.67
CA TYR A 317 -21.70 9.39 3.54
C TYR A 317 -22.10 9.21 2.07
N GLU A 318 -22.13 10.28 1.29
CA GLU A 318 -22.52 10.21 -0.12
C GLU A 318 -21.54 9.36 -0.95
N VAL A 319 -20.24 9.46 -0.65
CA VAL A 319 -19.20 8.65 -1.33
C VAL A 319 -19.38 7.17 -1.00
N ILE A 320 -19.48 6.82 0.29
CA ILE A 320 -19.57 5.42 0.71
C ILE A 320 -20.91 4.80 0.28
N ASP A 321 -22.02 5.54 0.33
CA ASP A 321 -23.30 5.10 -0.24
C ASP A 321 -23.18 4.77 -1.72
N THR A 322 -22.48 5.65 -2.47
CA THR A 322 -22.23 5.41 -3.89
C THR A 322 -21.35 4.18 -4.12
N LEU A 323 -20.27 4.02 -3.36
CA LEU A 323 -19.42 2.83 -3.44
C LEU A 323 -20.19 1.54 -3.16
N ASN A 324 -20.99 1.51 -2.09
CA ASN A 324 -21.80 0.34 -1.74
C ASN A 324 -22.86 0.01 -2.81
N LYS A 325 -23.41 1.02 -3.46
CA LYS A 325 -24.38 0.85 -4.53
C LYS A 325 -23.75 0.34 -5.83
N GLU A 326 -22.65 0.96 -6.26
CA GLU A 326 -22.02 0.65 -7.55
C GLU A 326 -21.10 -0.58 -7.46
N LEU A 327 -20.59 -0.91 -6.26
CA LEU A 327 -19.67 -2.01 -5.98
C LEU A 327 -20.22 -2.91 -4.87
N PRO A 328 -21.33 -3.61 -5.11
CA PRO A 328 -21.96 -4.43 -4.07
C PRO A 328 -21.02 -5.52 -3.58
N GLY A 329 -20.84 -5.58 -2.25
CA GLY A 329 -19.97 -6.58 -1.61
C GLY A 329 -18.50 -6.15 -1.49
N VAL A 330 -18.14 -4.92 -1.86
CA VAL A 330 -16.79 -4.40 -1.57
C VAL A 330 -16.50 -4.45 -0.07
N ASN A 331 -15.35 -4.97 0.31
CA ASN A 331 -14.95 -5.15 1.71
C ASN A 331 -13.93 -4.09 2.11
N LEU A 332 -14.41 -3.01 2.71
CA LEU A 332 -13.59 -1.88 3.13
C LEU A 332 -13.21 -1.98 4.61
N VAL A 333 -12.01 -1.55 4.93
CA VAL A 333 -11.48 -1.36 6.27
C VAL A 333 -11.00 0.08 6.42
N ALA A 334 -11.33 0.70 7.54
CA ALA A 334 -10.98 2.07 7.83
C ALA A 334 -9.68 2.15 8.65
N GLU A 335 -8.70 2.90 8.16
CA GLU A 335 -7.61 3.38 9.03
C GLU A 335 -8.16 4.54 9.85
N ASP A 336 -8.48 4.28 11.12
CA ASP A 336 -9.06 5.20 12.10
C ASP A 336 -8.08 5.51 13.25
N LEU A 337 -6.83 5.79 12.90
CA LEU A 337 -5.78 6.11 13.86
C LEU A 337 -5.65 7.65 14.05
N GLY A 338 -4.97 8.02 15.14
CA GLY A 338 -4.74 9.43 15.49
C GLY A 338 -5.83 10.04 16.37
N GLU A 339 -5.87 11.38 16.41
CA GLU A 339 -6.92 12.13 17.12
C GLU A 339 -8.13 12.28 16.22
N LEU A 340 -9.21 11.59 16.55
CA LEU A 340 -10.45 11.56 15.78
C LEU A 340 -11.56 12.30 16.51
N ARG A 341 -12.36 13.04 15.78
CA ARG A 341 -13.64 13.56 16.29
C ARG A 341 -14.69 12.44 16.26
N PRO A 342 -15.75 12.53 17.08
CA PRO A 342 -16.78 11.49 17.16
C PRO A 342 -17.42 11.14 15.82
N GLU A 343 -17.61 12.11 14.93
CA GLU A 343 -18.28 11.97 13.64
C GLU A 343 -17.54 11.01 12.70
N VAL A 344 -16.21 10.93 12.79
CA VAL A 344 -15.42 9.93 12.05
C VAL A 344 -15.79 8.51 12.48
N LEU A 345 -15.96 8.30 13.79
CA LEU A 345 -16.36 7.01 14.34
C LEU A 345 -17.81 6.68 13.98
N GLU A 346 -18.71 7.68 14.02
CA GLU A 346 -20.10 7.53 13.60
C GLU A 346 -20.20 7.14 12.13
N LEU A 347 -19.43 7.79 11.24
CA LEU A 347 -19.37 7.44 9.82
C LEU A 347 -18.91 6.00 9.62
N LYS A 348 -17.80 5.61 10.26
CA LYS A 348 -17.26 4.24 10.20
C LYS A 348 -18.28 3.21 10.71
N ASP A 349 -18.88 3.47 11.86
CA ASP A 349 -19.80 2.54 12.52
C ASP A 349 -21.14 2.43 11.77
N HIS A 350 -21.60 3.49 11.12
CA HIS A 350 -22.78 3.49 10.25
C HIS A 350 -22.68 2.43 9.13
N TYR A 351 -21.51 2.29 8.53
CA TYR A 351 -21.27 1.30 7.49
C TYR A 351 -20.66 -0.01 8.02
N HIS A 352 -20.59 -0.19 9.34
CA HIS A 352 -20.01 -1.36 10.00
C HIS A 352 -18.58 -1.67 9.56
N LEU A 353 -17.81 -0.64 9.17
CA LEU A 353 -16.42 -0.82 8.76
C LEU A 353 -15.55 -1.19 9.97
N LYS A 354 -14.60 -2.10 9.74
CA LYS A 354 -13.60 -2.41 10.76
C LYS A 354 -12.60 -1.26 10.86
N GLY A 355 -12.40 -0.78 12.08
CA GLY A 355 -11.31 0.12 12.40
C GLY A 355 -10.05 -0.64 12.81
N MET A 356 -9.02 0.10 13.22
CA MET A 356 -7.72 -0.44 13.61
C MET A 356 -7.43 -0.20 15.09
N ARG A 357 -6.71 -1.14 15.70
CA ARG A 357 -6.14 -1.03 17.05
C ARG A 357 -4.68 -1.40 16.99
N ILE A 358 -3.83 -0.60 17.63
CA ILE A 358 -2.39 -0.81 17.66
C ILE A 358 -1.94 -1.08 19.09
N LEU A 359 -1.30 -2.22 19.31
CA LEU A 359 -0.81 -2.62 20.64
C LEU A 359 0.13 -1.57 21.24
N LEU A 360 1.03 -1.02 20.43
CA LEU A 360 2.02 -0.04 20.90
C LEU A 360 1.38 1.21 21.50
N PHE A 361 0.17 1.58 21.06
CA PHE A 361 -0.62 2.71 21.58
C PHE A 361 -1.55 2.30 22.73
N SER A 362 -1.72 1.00 22.95
CA SER A 362 -2.69 0.44 23.90
C SER A 362 -2.17 0.32 25.32
N ILE A 363 -0.84 0.37 25.51
CA ILE A 363 -0.22 0.19 26.82
C ILE A 363 0.29 1.56 27.31
N ASP A 364 -0.26 2.03 28.44
CA ASP A 364 0.16 3.29 29.06
C ASP A 364 1.59 3.21 29.59
N THR A 365 2.53 3.56 28.74
CA THR A 365 3.93 3.68 29.13
C THR A 365 4.29 5.09 29.62
N LYS A 366 3.49 6.12 29.29
CA LYS A 366 3.77 7.55 29.57
C LYS A 366 2.80 8.18 30.57
N GLY A 367 1.71 7.51 30.95
CA GLY A 367 0.74 8.03 31.92
C GLY A 367 -0.21 9.10 31.39
N LYS A 368 -0.26 9.37 30.08
CA LYS A 368 -1.08 10.44 29.52
C LYS A 368 -2.17 10.02 28.54
N TYR A 369 -2.10 8.86 27.89
CA TYR A 369 -2.98 8.52 26.76
C TYR A 369 -3.44 7.06 26.63
N ALA A 370 -3.07 6.19 27.56
CA ALA A 370 -3.60 4.85 27.49
C ALA A 370 -5.00 4.80 28.13
N LYS A 371 -6.00 4.87 27.29
CA LYS A 371 -7.21 4.11 27.62
C LYS A 371 -6.77 2.63 27.59
N ASP A 372 -6.94 1.91 28.73
CA ASP A 372 -6.90 0.43 28.70
C ASP A 372 -7.82 0.02 27.55
N ILE A 373 -7.23 -0.46 26.47
CA ILE A 373 -8.02 -1.00 25.37
C ILE A 373 -8.55 -2.30 25.92
N SER A 374 -9.84 -2.29 26.26
CA SER A 374 -10.50 -3.53 26.58
C SER A 374 -10.35 -4.45 25.36
N ASN A 375 -9.88 -5.68 25.56
CA ASN A 375 -9.86 -6.72 24.54
C ASN A 375 -11.29 -7.11 24.06
N ASP A 376 -12.29 -6.30 24.37
CA ASP A 376 -13.70 -6.60 24.23
C ASP A 376 -14.32 -6.11 22.92
N ILE A 377 -13.60 -5.38 22.09
CA ILE A 377 -14.09 -4.89 20.79
C ILE A 377 -13.88 -5.97 19.73
N GLU A 378 -14.96 -6.36 19.06
CA GLU A 378 -14.95 -7.43 18.05
C GLU A 378 -14.75 -6.88 16.63
N ASN A 379 -15.53 -5.86 16.21
CA ASN A 379 -15.46 -5.28 14.85
C ASN A 379 -14.23 -4.39 14.66
N VAL A 380 -13.04 -5.00 14.76
CA VAL A 380 -11.76 -4.28 14.69
C VAL A 380 -10.66 -5.22 14.18
N ILE A 381 -9.63 -4.63 13.62
CA ILE A 381 -8.36 -5.30 13.33
C ILE A 381 -7.37 -4.91 14.42
N PHE A 382 -6.81 -5.89 15.11
CA PHE A 382 -5.81 -5.65 16.13
C PHE A 382 -4.41 -6.00 15.61
N TYR A 383 -3.54 -5.00 15.63
CA TYR A 383 -2.14 -5.08 15.20
C TYR A 383 -1.19 -5.03 16.39
N THR A 384 -0.01 -5.62 16.27
CA THR A 384 1.12 -5.25 17.14
C THR A 384 1.61 -3.85 16.82
N GLY A 385 1.86 -3.55 15.57
CA GLY A 385 2.19 -2.30 14.92
C GLY A 385 1.84 -2.38 13.45
N THR A 386 1.98 -1.28 12.71
CA THR A 386 1.86 -1.23 11.25
C THR A 386 3.23 -0.99 10.61
N HIS A 387 3.27 -0.76 9.31
CA HIS A 387 4.48 -0.36 8.59
C HIS A 387 5.05 1.01 9.03
N ASP A 388 4.22 1.86 9.64
CA ASP A 388 4.57 3.21 10.14
C ASP A 388 5.01 3.24 11.61
N ASN A 389 5.01 2.10 12.26
CA ASN A 389 5.41 2.00 13.65
C ASN A 389 6.80 1.37 13.79
N ASP A 390 7.44 1.62 14.93
CA ASP A 390 8.56 0.79 15.37
C ASP A 390 8.15 -0.69 15.36
N THR A 391 9.08 -1.60 15.06
CA THR A 391 8.83 -3.01 15.32
C THR A 391 8.56 -3.23 16.81
N LEU A 392 7.84 -4.30 17.13
CA LEU A 392 7.49 -4.65 18.51
C LEU A 392 8.72 -4.66 19.45
N MET A 393 9.84 -5.22 18.96
CA MET A 393 11.07 -5.30 19.77
C MET A 393 11.80 -3.96 19.82
N GLN A 394 11.87 -3.21 18.72
CA GLN A 394 12.43 -1.85 18.69
C GLN A 394 11.71 -0.95 19.69
N TRP A 395 10.37 -0.93 19.66
CA TRP A 395 9.55 -0.19 20.63
C TRP A 395 9.85 -0.62 22.07
N TYR A 396 9.80 -1.93 22.36
CA TYR A 396 10.03 -2.39 23.73
C TYR A 396 11.43 -2.06 24.23
N GLU A 397 12.45 -2.17 23.39
CA GLU A 397 13.83 -1.87 23.78
C GLU A 397 14.06 -0.38 24.03
N SER A 398 13.35 0.49 23.31
CA SER A 398 13.41 1.95 23.49
C SER A 398 12.79 2.43 24.83
N LEU A 399 11.97 1.61 25.47
CA LEU A 399 11.28 1.96 26.71
C LEU A 399 12.25 2.11 27.89
N THR A 400 11.94 3.06 28.79
CA THR A 400 12.61 3.17 30.08
C THR A 400 12.35 1.94 30.96
N VAL A 401 13.19 1.71 31.96
CA VAL A 401 13.02 0.58 32.92
C VAL A 401 11.63 0.62 33.59
N ALA A 402 11.16 1.81 33.94
CA ALA A 402 9.83 1.99 34.54
C ALA A 402 8.71 1.63 33.58
N ALA A 403 8.81 2.03 32.30
CA ALA A 403 7.85 1.69 31.27
C ALA A 403 7.85 0.18 30.95
N LYS A 404 9.02 -0.46 30.85
CA LYS A 404 9.14 -1.92 30.69
C LYS A 404 8.48 -2.68 31.86
N ARG A 405 8.58 -2.14 33.10
CA ARG A 405 7.87 -2.71 34.24
C ARG A 405 6.36 -2.60 34.05
N LYS A 406 5.83 -1.45 33.64
CA LYS A 406 4.38 -1.27 33.39
C LYS A 406 3.87 -2.24 32.32
N VAL A 407 4.59 -2.42 31.22
CA VAL A 407 4.24 -3.40 30.18
C VAL A 407 4.14 -4.82 30.77
N ARG A 408 5.12 -5.24 31.58
CA ARG A 408 5.10 -6.57 32.20
C ARG A 408 3.95 -6.73 33.21
N GLU A 409 3.66 -5.70 34.00
CA GLU A 409 2.53 -5.66 34.92
C GLU A 409 1.19 -5.72 34.21
N PHE A 410 1.04 -4.97 33.12
CA PHE A 410 -0.13 -5.02 32.23
C PHE A 410 -0.37 -6.45 31.73
N LEU A 411 0.62 -7.08 31.10
CA LEU A 411 0.51 -8.46 30.60
C LEU A 411 0.20 -9.47 31.71
N LYS A 412 0.77 -9.27 32.92
CA LYS A 412 0.46 -10.11 34.07
C LYS A 412 -1.00 -9.97 34.53
N LYS A 413 -1.56 -8.74 34.51
CA LYS A 413 -2.98 -8.49 34.82
C LYS A 413 -3.90 -9.15 33.79
N GLN A 414 -3.48 -9.22 32.51
CA GLN A 414 -4.19 -9.95 31.45
C GLN A 414 -4.01 -11.48 31.53
N GLY A 415 -3.39 -12.00 32.56
CA GLY A 415 -3.18 -13.45 32.75
C GLY A 415 -1.98 -14.01 31.95
N ILE A 416 -1.27 -13.20 31.19
CA ILE A 416 -0.17 -13.63 30.32
C ILE A 416 1.16 -13.54 31.08
N LYS A 417 1.62 -14.70 31.62
CA LYS A 417 2.77 -14.77 32.53
C LYS A 417 3.97 -15.51 31.94
N ALA A 418 3.74 -16.46 31.03
CA ALA A 418 4.78 -17.33 30.48
C ALA A 418 5.37 -16.78 29.15
N GLY A 419 6.62 -17.16 28.89
CA GLY A 419 7.34 -16.79 27.67
C GLY A 419 8.18 -15.52 27.81
N ASN A 420 9.02 -15.26 26.78
CA ASN A 420 9.75 -14.02 26.66
C ASN A 420 8.79 -12.86 26.35
N ILE A 421 9.29 -11.64 26.32
CA ILE A 421 8.43 -10.47 26.17
C ILE A 421 7.73 -10.42 24.78
N LYS A 422 8.41 -10.82 23.70
CA LYS A 422 7.84 -10.92 22.36
C LYS A 422 6.65 -11.89 22.38
N ASP A 423 6.87 -13.11 22.87
CA ASP A 423 5.83 -14.16 22.93
C ASP A 423 4.61 -13.70 23.73
N ARG A 424 4.82 -12.97 24.83
CA ARG A 424 3.75 -12.46 25.67
C ARG A 424 2.93 -11.35 24.98
N LEU A 425 3.57 -10.44 24.25
CA LEU A 425 2.91 -9.38 23.51
C LEU A 425 2.14 -9.94 22.31
N LEU A 426 2.74 -10.86 21.54
CA LEU A 426 2.06 -11.58 20.46
C LEU A 426 0.84 -12.38 20.98
N ASN A 427 1.01 -13.06 22.11
CA ASN A 427 -0.07 -13.82 22.75
C ASN A 427 -1.26 -12.90 23.12
N TYR A 428 -0.99 -11.68 23.60
CA TYR A 428 -2.05 -10.72 23.92
C TYR A 428 -2.88 -10.33 22.70
N VAL A 429 -2.24 -10.04 21.56
CA VAL A 429 -2.93 -9.72 20.31
C VAL A 429 -3.69 -10.93 19.75
N LEU A 430 -3.04 -12.09 19.72
CA LEU A 430 -3.62 -13.31 19.16
C LEU A 430 -4.80 -13.86 20.00
N ASN A 431 -4.87 -13.62 21.32
CA ASN A 431 -6.00 -14.00 22.17
C ASN A 431 -7.07 -12.93 22.30
N SER A 432 -6.97 -11.83 21.57
CA SER A 432 -7.98 -10.76 21.59
C SER A 432 -9.34 -11.21 21.06
N LYS A 433 -10.40 -10.46 21.37
CA LYS A 433 -11.74 -10.66 20.79
C LYS A 433 -11.87 -10.09 19.39
N ALA A 434 -10.93 -9.27 18.92
CA ALA A 434 -10.96 -8.66 17.59
C ALA A 434 -11.22 -9.71 16.51
N GLU A 435 -12.02 -9.38 15.50
CA GLU A 435 -12.29 -10.30 14.39
C GLU A 435 -11.03 -10.61 13.59
N TYR A 436 -10.17 -9.61 13.37
CA TYR A 436 -8.89 -9.82 12.73
C TYR A 436 -7.75 -9.49 13.69
N ALA A 437 -6.70 -10.32 13.67
CA ALA A 437 -5.40 -9.99 14.27
C ALA A 437 -4.36 -10.04 13.16
N ILE A 438 -3.72 -8.93 12.87
CA ILE A 438 -2.69 -8.84 11.84
C ILE A 438 -1.38 -8.42 12.48
N ILE A 439 -0.32 -9.16 12.18
CA ILE A 439 0.98 -8.96 12.79
C ILE A 439 2.00 -8.72 11.68
N PRO A 440 2.81 -7.64 11.72
CA PRO A 440 3.95 -7.51 10.84
C PRO A 440 4.87 -8.73 10.95
N LEU A 441 5.34 -9.26 9.82
CA LEU A 441 6.23 -10.42 9.85
C LEU A 441 7.51 -10.13 10.63
N ALA A 442 8.01 -8.90 10.59
CA ALA A 442 9.15 -8.45 11.38
C ALA A 442 8.97 -8.69 12.89
N ASP A 443 7.73 -8.51 13.39
CA ASP A 443 7.40 -8.75 14.81
C ASP A 443 7.34 -10.23 15.14
N ILE A 444 6.79 -11.06 14.24
CA ILE A 444 6.79 -12.53 14.41
C ILE A 444 8.21 -13.06 14.55
N ILE A 445 9.08 -12.65 13.60
CA ILE A 445 10.49 -13.12 13.61
C ILE A 445 11.37 -12.37 14.62
N GLY A 446 10.82 -11.37 15.31
CA GLY A 446 11.46 -10.67 16.42
C GLY A 446 12.62 -9.77 15.99
N LEU A 447 12.45 -9.07 14.85
CA LEU A 447 13.41 -8.06 14.42
C LEU A 447 13.29 -6.79 15.26
N GLY A 448 14.42 -6.09 15.42
CA GLY A 448 14.51 -4.75 15.95
C GLY A 448 14.42 -3.70 14.85
N LYS A 449 15.28 -2.68 14.93
CA LYS A 449 15.34 -1.57 13.97
C LYS A 449 15.58 -2.03 12.52
N GLU A 450 16.22 -3.16 12.32
CA GLU A 450 16.49 -3.72 10.99
C GLU A 450 15.23 -4.15 10.23
N GLY A 451 14.14 -4.44 10.94
CA GLY A 451 12.84 -4.80 10.36
C GLY A 451 11.87 -3.62 10.22
N HIS A 452 12.28 -2.41 10.58
CA HIS A 452 11.47 -1.20 10.46
C HIS A 452 11.26 -0.84 8.98
N ILE A 453 10.01 -0.55 8.62
CA ILE A 453 9.64 -0.31 7.21
C ILE A 453 9.65 1.18 6.90
N ASN A 454 8.94 2.00 7.67
CA ASN A 454 8.80 3.43 7.41
C ASN A 454 8.81 4.27 8.69
N THR A 455 9.45 5.43 8.63
CA THR A 455 9.38 6.46 9.66
C THR A 455 8.57 7.64 9.11
N PRO A 456 7.32 7.86 9.56
CA PRO A 456 6.47 8.94 9.09
C PRO A 456 7.14 10.31 9.19
N GLY A 457 6.90 11.16 8.20
CA GLY A 457 7.49 12.50 8.13
C GLY A 457 8.94 12.53 7.66
N THR A 458 9.52 11.40 7.25
CA THR A 458 10.86 11.33 6.63
C THR A 458 10.79 10.80 5.21
N VAL A 459 11.79 11.15 4.39
CA VAL A 459 11.86 10.75 2.98
C VAL A 459 13.20 10.08 2.68
N GLY A 460 13.17 9.05 1.83
CA GLY A 460 14.35 8.31 1.37
C GLY A 460 14.80 7.23 2.34
N SER A 461 16.02 6.71 2.11
CA SER A 461 16.58 5.59 2.90
C SER A 461 16.61 5.92 4.39
N PRO A 462 16.26 4.94 5.26
CA PRO A 462 16.03 3.52 4.99
C PRO A 462 14.55 3.12 4.79
N ASN A 463 13.64 4.08 4.55
CA ASN A 463 12.22 3.82 4.40
C ASN A 463 11.94 2.91 3.19
N TRP A 464 10.99 1.98 3.35
CA TRP A 464 10.47 1.08 2.32
C TRP A 464 11.47 0.03 1.81
N GLU A 465 12.69 -0.01 2.35
CA GLU A 465 13.79 -0.83 1.85
C GLU A 465 13.92 -2.19 2.53
N TRP A 466 13.15 -2.48 3.60
CA TRP A 466 13.30 -3.75 4.29
C TRP A 466 13.04 -4.94 3.35
N HIS A 467 13.98 -5.91 3.36
CA HIS A 467 13.94 -7.08 2.48
C HIS A 467 14.46 -8.32 3.21
N MET A 468 13.82 -9.46 3.00
CA MET A 468 14.21 -10.75 3.57
C MET A 468 15.16 -11.49 2.64
N VAL A 469 16.15 -12.17 3.24
CA VAL A 469 17.08 -13.03 2.49
C VAL A 469 16.44 -14.39 2.19
N ASP A 470 15.72 -14.96 3.18
CA ASP A 470 15.05 -16.26 3.08
C ASP A 470 13.88 -16.37 4.05
N PHE A 471 13.10 -17.46 3.96
CA PHE A 471 11.97 -17.75 4.85
C PHE A 471 12.31 -18.62 6.06
N ASN A 472 13.58 -18.99 6.32
CA ASN A 472 13.90 -19.97 7.34
C ASN A 472 13.41 -19.55 8.72
N LYS A 473 13.75 -18.32 9.13
CA LYS A 473 13.31 -17.79 10.42
C LYS A 473 11.79 -17.58 10.50
N ALA A 474 11.17 -17.19 9.39
CA ALA A 474 9.71 -17.03 9.32
C ALA A 474 9.00 -18.38 9.53
N LYS A 475 9.46 -19.44 8.88
CA LYS A 475 8.92 -20.81 9.05
C LYS A 475 9.04 -21.29 10.48
N GLU A 476 10.24 -21.14 11.07
CA GLU A 476 10.50 -21.54 12.46
C GLU A 476 9.57 -20.81 13.45
N GLU A 477 9.52 -19.49 13.37
CA GLU A 477 8.75 -18.69 14.33
C GLU A 477 7.24 -18.86 14.13
N LEU A 478 6.73 -18.91 12.91
CA LEU A 478 5.30 -19.16 12.64
C LEU A 478 4.87 -20.53 13.17
N ALA A 479 5.68 -21.56 13.01
CA ALA A 479 5.39 -22.89 13.55
C ALA A 479 5.21 -22.89 15.08
N ARG A 480 5.94 -22.02 15.80
CA ARG A 480 5.78 -21.84 17.26
C ARG A 480 4.41 -21.28 17.65
N TYR A 481 3.84 -20.40 16.82
CA TYR A 481 2.54 -19.77 17.06
C TYR A 481 1.37 -20.50 16.40
N LYS A 482 1.60 -21.53 15.61
CA LYS A 482 0.59 -22.23 14.80
C LYS A 482 -0.67 -22.61 15.59
N ASN A 483 -0.49 -23.25 16.76
CA ASN A 483 -1.64 -23.66 17.58
C ASN A 483 -2.44 -22.44 18.09
N LEU A 484 -1.77 -21.34 18.42
CA LEU A 484 -2.42 -20.12 18.87
C LEU A 484 -3.19 -19.44 17.72
N ILE A 485 -2.64 -19.49 16.50
CA ILE A 485 -3.25 -18.95 15.29
C ILE A 485 -4.50 -19.74 14.90
N ILE A 486 -4.40 -21.06 14.88
CA ILE A 486 -5.50 -21.95 14.44
C ILE A 486 -6.67 -21.95 15.44
N ASN A 487 -6.38 -21.86 16.75
CA ASN A 487 -7.42 -21.90 17.79
C ASN A 487 -8.05 -20.54 18.09
N ARG A 488 -7.68 -19.51 17.35
CA ARG A 488 -8.25 -18.20 17.46
C ARG A 488 -9.62 -18.13 16.78
#